data_6b06b9433b7d61e1c903d8979833a16f
#
_entry.id   6b06b9433b7d61e1c903d8979833a16f
#
_cell.length_a   1.000
_cell.length_b   1.000
_cell.length_c   1.000
_cell.angle_alpha   90.00
_cell.angle_beta   90.00
_cell.angle_gamma   90.00
#
_symmetry.space_group_name_H-M   'P 1'
#
loop_
_entity.id
_entity.type
_entity.pdbx_description
1 polymer ?
#
loop_
_entity_poly.entity_id
_entity_poly.type
_entity_poly.pdbx_seq_one_letter_code
_entity_poly.pdbx_strand_id
1 'polypeptide(L)'
;MIETDIIIIGAGPVGLFTVFEAGLLKLRCHLIDVLPQPGGQLTEIYPKKPIYDIPGFPEVLAGDLIDNLMKQAEPFKPGFTLGEKAVSIEKT
;
A
#
# COMPACT_ATOMS: atom_id res chain seq x y z
N MET A 1 -7.64 18.55 -6.93
CA MET A 1 -7.14 17.50 -7.85
C MET A 1 -5.79 17.00 -7.37
N ILE A 2 -5.61 15.69 -7.37
CA ILE A 2 -4.34 15.07 -7.00
C ILE A 2 -3.60 14.68 -8.27
N GLU A 3 -2.37 15.16 -8.42
CA GLU A 3 -1.53 14.82 -9.56
C GLU A 3 -0.47 13.81 -9.16
N THR A 4 -0.38 12.71 -9.90
CA THR A 4 0.57 11.65 -9.65
C THR A 4 0.87 10.91 -10.95
N ASP A 5 1.92 10.11 -10.97
CA ASP A 5 2.28 9.30 -12.14
C ASP A 5 1.49 8.00 -12.17
N ILE A 6 1.23 7.41 -10.99
CA ILE A 6 0.53 6.13 -10.86
C ILE A 6 -0.52 6.25 -9.76
N ILE A 7 -1.73 5.76 -10.05
CA ILE A 7 -2.78 5.60 -9.05
C ILE A 7 -2.90 4.11 -8.75
N ILE A 8 -2.83 3.76 -7.47
CA ILE A 8 -2.96 2.38 -7.00
C ILE A 8 -4.27 2.25 -6.26
N ILE A 9 -5.14 1.35 -6.72
CA ILE A 9 -6.39 1.05 -6.05
C ILE A 9 -6.15 -0.08 -5.06
N GLY A 10 -6.24 0.26 -3.79
CA GLY A 10 -5.95 -0.68 -2.71
C GLY A 10 -4.59 -0.40 -2.08
N ALA A 11 -4.57 -0.21 -0.76
CA ALA A 11 -3.36 0.05 0.00
C ALA A 11 -2.94 -1.21 0.80
N GLY A 12 -3.18 -2.39 0.23
CA GLY A 12 -2.72 -3.66 0.80
C GLY A 12 -1.24 -3.92 0.51
N PRO A 13 -0.75 -5.14 0.85
CA PRO A 13 0.68 -5.45 0.70
C PRO A 13 1.21 -5.25 -0.72
N VAL A 14 0.48 -5.69 -1.73
CA VAL A 14 0.91 -5.56 -3.13
C VAL A 14 0.97 -4.10 -3.53
N GLY A 15 -0.02 -3.29 -3.15
CA GLY A 15 -0.05 -1.86 -3.46
C GLY A 15 1.12 -1.13 -2.80
N LEU A 16 1.39 -1.42 -1.54
CA LEU A 16 2.51 -0.81 -0.82
C LEU A 16 3.86 -1.18 -1.43
N PHE A 17 4.04 -2.44 -1.82
CA PHE A 17 5.28 -2.85 -2.46
C PHE A 17 5.44 -2.24 -3.86
N THR A 18 4.33 -2.00 -4.56
CA THR A 18 4.35 -1.32 -5.86
C THR A 18 4.91 0.10 -5.73
N VAL A 19 4.63 0.79 -4.62
CA VAL A 19 5.22 2.11 -4.34
C VAL A 19 6.74 2.03 -4.33
N PHE A 20 7.29 1.01 -3.66
CA PHE A 20 8.73 0.81 -3.60
C PHE A 20 9.32 0.62 -5.01
N GLU A 21 8.74 -0.29 -5.79
CA GLU A 21 9.22 -0.57 -7.14
C GLU A 21 9.09 0.64 -8.06
N ALA A 22 7.95 1.33 -8.03
CA ALA A 22 7.74 2.53 -8.83
C ALA A 22 8.70 3.65 -8.41
N GLY A 23 8.97 3.77 -7.11
CA GLY A 23 9.90 4.75 -6.58
C GLY A 23 11.32 4.56 -7.10
N LEU A 24 11.75 3.31 -7.29
CA LEU A 24 13.04 3.03 -7.90
C LEU A 24 13.12 3.53 -9.35
N LEU A 25 11.99 3.64 -10.02
CA LEU A 25 11.86 4.21 -11.36
C LEU A 25 11.57 5.71 -11.34
N LYS A 26 11.58 6.33 -10.16
CA LYS A 26 11.30 7.76 -9.94
C LYS A 26 9.88 8.16 -10.33
N LEU A 27 8.93 7.24 -10.19
CA LEU A 27 7.52 7.51 -10.42
C LEU A 27 6.82 7.78 -9.09
N ARG A 28 5.92 8.75 -9.08
CA ARG A 28 5.14 9.10 -7.90
C ARG A 28 3.88 8.26 -7.85
N CYS A 29 3.51 7.81 -6.67
CA CYS A 29 2.31 6.99 -6.47
C CYS A 29 1.33 7.67 -5.53
N HIS A 30 0.04 7.44 -5.77
CA HIS A 30 -1.03 7.78 -4.86
C HIS A 30 -1.93 6.57 -4.69
N LEU A 31 -2.17 6.16 -3.45
CA LEU A 31 -2.97 4.98 -3.13
C LEU A 31 -4.34 5.39 -2.63
N ILE A 32 -5.37 4.69 -3.09
CA ILE A 32 -6.76 4.91 -2.69
C ILE A 32 -7.30 3.61 -2.13
N ASP A 33 -7.92 3.66 -0.95
CA ASP A 33 -8.56 2.50 -0.35
C ASP A 33 -9.84 2.90 0.37
N VAL A 34 -10.80 2.00 0.39
CA VAL A 34 -12.05 2.19 1.13
C VAL A 34 -11.84 2.03 2.64
N LEU A 35 -10.79 1.30 3.05
CA LEU A 35 -10.47 1.11 4.45
C LEU A 35 -9.73 2.33 5.01
N PRO A 36 -9.87 2.61 6.31
CA PRO A 36 -9.35 3.86 6.90
C PRO A 36 -7.84 3.83 7.18
N GLN A 37 -7.16 2.72 6.94
CA GLN A 37 -5.72 2.62 7.19
C GLN A 37 -5.04 1.74 6.15
N PRO A 38 -3.72 1.95 5.90
CA PRO A 38 -2.97 1.10 4.98
C PRO A 38 -2.92 -0.34 5.46
N GLY A 39 -2.70 -1.28 4.53
CA GLY A 39 -2.62 -2.69 4.84
C GLY A 39 -3.88 -3.45 4.49
N GLY A 40 -4.96 -2.74 4.15
CA GLY A 40 -6.22 -3.35 3.78
C GLY A 40 -6.77 -4.23 4.89
N GLN A 41 -7.34 -5.36 4.50
CA GLN A 41 -7.96 -6.28 5.46
C GLN A 41 -6.96 -6.89 6.45
N LEU A 42 -5.69 -7.01 6.07
CA LEU A 42 -4.69 -7.58 6.96
C LEU A 42 -4.49 -6.73 8.22
N THR A 43 -4.50 -5.40 8.06
CA THR A 43 -4.36 -4.49 9.21
C THR A 43 -5.69 -4.30 9.93
N GLU A 44 -6.78 -4.15 9.18
CA GLU A 44 -8.09 -3.82 9.75
C GLU A 44 -8.67 -4.97 10.56
N ILE A 45 -8.55 -6.21 10.05
CA ILE A 45 -9.25 -7.36 10.60
C ILE A 45 -8.30 -8.34 11.28
N TYR A 46 -7.14 -8.60 10.69
CA TYR A 46 -6.24 -9.68 11.12
C TYR A 46 -4.79 -9.23 11.36
N PRO A 47 -4.53 -8.17 12.17
CA PRO A 47 -3.17 -7.68 12.34
C PRO A 47 -2.21 -8.70 12.99
N LYS A 48 -2.74 -9.65 13.77
CA LYS A 48 -1.95 -10.67 14.45
C LYS A 48 -2.00 -12.03 13.77
N LYS A 49 -2.59 -12.11 12.57
CA LYS A 49 -2.64 -13.36 11.83
C LYS A 49 -1.26 -13.68 11.25
N PRO A 50 -0.71 -14.90 11.50
CA PRO A 50 0.54 -15.28 10.87
C PRO A 50 0.36 -15.54 9.38
N ILE A 51 1.35 -15.15 8.59
CA ILE A 51 1.39 -15.32 7.14
C ILE A 51 2.63 -16.12 6.80
N TYR A 52 2.49 -17.12 5.95
CA TYR A 52 3.55 -18.08 5.66
C TYR A 52 4.05 -18.02 4.21
N ASP A 53 3.36 -17.28 3.34
CA ASP A 53 3.63 -17.27 1.91
C ASP A 53 4.32 -16.01 1.41
N ILE A 54 5.09 -15.36 2.28
CA ILE A 54 5.88 -14.18 1.91
C ILE A 54 7.32 -14.62 1.65
N PRO A 55 7.87 -14.36 0.47
CA PRO A 55 9.26 -14.70 0.17
C PRO A 55 10.22 -14.08 1.19
N GLY A 56 11.14 -14.89 1.68
CA GLY A 56 12.13 -14.44 2.66
C GLY A 56 11.66 -14.47 4.10
N PHE A 57 10.39 -14.79 4.35
CA PHE A 57 9.82 -14.89 5.70
C PHE A 57 9.13 -16.24 5.86
N PRO A 58 9.71 -17.17 6.65
CA PRO A 58 9.01 -18.42 6.95
C PRO A 58 7.67 -18.20 7.62
N GLU A 59 7.59 -17.14 8.44
CA GLU A 59 6.37 -16.71 9.11
C GLU A 59 6.52 -15.23 9.45
N VAL A 60 5.46 -14.45 9.26
CA VAL A 60 5.42 -13.04 9.67
C VAL A 60 3.98 -12.68 10.07
N LEU A 61 3.82 -11.86 11.11
CA LEU A 61 2.49 -11.37 11.46
C LEU A 61 2.05 -10.32 10.44
N ALA A 62 0.75 -10.33 10.11
CA ALA A 62 0.20 -9.41 9.11
C ALA A 62 0.50 -7.94 9.43
N GLY A 63 0.34 -7.54 10.69
CA GLY A 63 0.65 -6.16 11.12
C GLY A 63 2.12 -5.82 10.92
N ASP A 64 3.01 -6.73 11.26
CA ASP A 64 4.46 -6.52 11.10
C ASP A 64 4.85 -6.42 9.63
N LEU A 65 4.24 -7.24 8.78
CA LEU A 65 4.47 -7.17 7.33
C LEU A 65 4.08 -5.79 6.80
N ILE A 66 2.91 -5.28 7.18
CA ILE A 66 2.44 -3.98 6.72
C ILE A 66 3.36 -2.86 7.23
N ASP A 67 3.78 -2.91 8.49
CA ASP A 67 4.71 -1.92 9.04
C ASP A 67 6.02 -1.89 8.26
N ASN A 68 6.56 -3.06 7.90
CA ASN A 68 7.78 -3.15 7.11
C ASN A 68 7.59 -2.60 5.70
N LEU A 69 6.46 -2.91 5.06
CA LEU A 69 6.16 -2.39 3.73
C LEU A 69 5.98 -0.87 3.74
N MET A 70 5.36 -0.33 4.79
CA MET A 70 5.23 1.12 4.96
C MET A 70 6.60 1.78 5.10
N LYS A 71 7.53 1.16 5.82
CA LYS A 71 8.90 1.68 5.94
C LYS A 71 9.63 1.66 4.60
N GLN A 72 9.40 0.65 3.78
CA GLN A 72 10.00 0.60 2.44
C GLN A 72 9.43 1.66 1.50
N ALA A 73 8.15 1.97 1.63
CA ALA A 73 7.47 2.96 0.78
C ALA A 73 7.76 4.40 1.21
N GLU A 74 8.00 4.65 2.51
CA GLU A 74 8.11 5.99 3.08
C GLU A 74 9.12 6.91 2.35
N PRO A 75 10.34 6.46 1.99
CA PRO A 75 11.29 7.33 1.31
C PRO A 75 10.78 7.91 -0.02
N PHE A 76 9.80 7.25 -0.64
CA PHE A 76 9.24 7.67 -1.92
C PHE A 76 8.02 8.57 -1.77
N LYS A 77 7.61 8.84 -0.54
CA LYS A 77 6.55 9.80 -0.18
C LYS A 77 5.25 9.58 -0.96
N PRO A 78 4.66 8.38 -0.92
CA PRO A 78 3.39 8.13 -1.62
C PRO A 78 2.28 8.95 -0.96
N GLY A 79 1.29 9.36 -1.76
CA GLY A 79 0.07 9.93 -1.23
C GLY A 79 -0.95 8.85 -0.91
N PHE A 80 -1.82 9.12 0.04
CA PHE A 80 -2.89 8.20 0.44
C PHE A 80 -4.22 8.93 0.48
N THR A 81 -5.26 8.31 -0.09
CA THR A 81 -6.65 8.69 0.14
C THR A 81 -7.33 7.45 0.71
N LEU A 82 -7.55 7.44 2.01
CA LEU A 82 -8.07 6.29 2.75
C LEU A 82 -9.50 6.56 3.20
N GLY A 83 -10.28 5.49 3.34
CA GLY A 83 -11.68 5.59 3.74
C GLY A 83 -12.59 6.07 2.62
N GLU A 84 -12.13 6.08 1.37
CA GLU A 84 -12.89 6.53 0.22
C GLU A 84 -12.83 5.53 -0.92
N LYS A 85 -13.93 5.44 -1.67
CA LYS A 85 -13.99 4.60 -2.85
C LYS A 85 -13.55 5.40 -4.07
N ALA A 86 -12.72 4.80 -4.91
CA ALA A 86 -12.36 5.41 -6.19
C ALA A 86 -13.59 5.40 -7.12
N VAL A 87 -14.01 6.59 -7.56
CA VAL A 87 -15.21 6.74 -8.42
C VAL A 87 -14.88 7.23 -9.81
N SER A 88 -13.78 7.92 -10.00
CA SER A 88 -13.36 8.38 -11.32
C SER A 88 -11.86 8.59 -11.40
N ILE A 89 -11.30 8.37 -12.57
CA ILE A 89 -9.89 8.59 -12.85
C ILE A 89 -9.80 9.36 -14.16
N GLU A 90 -9.07 10.47 -14.14
CA GLU A 90 -8.80 11.25 -15.33
C GLU A 90 -7.32 11.19 -15.69
N LYS A 91 -7.06 10.97 -16.97
CA LYS A 91 -5.71 10.98 -17.52
C LYS A 91 -5.43 12.34 -18.13
N THR A 92 -4.38 12.96 -17.69
CA THR A 92 -3.93 14.26 -18.22
C THR A 92 -2.75 14.13 -19.15
#